data_1f389b09e371315ba4e999410232a267
#
_entry.id   1f389b09e371315ba4e999410232a267
#
_cell.length_a   1.000
_cell.length_b   1.000
_cell.length_c   1.000
_cell.angle_alpha   90.00
_cell.angle_beta   90.00
_cell.angle_gamma   90.00
#
_symmetry.space_group_name_H-M   'P 1'
#
loop_
_entity.id
_entity.type
_entity.pdbx_description
1 polymer ?
#
loop_
_entity_poly.entity_id
_entity_poly.type
_entity_poly.pdbx_seq_one_letter_code
_entity_poly.pdbx_strand_id
1 'polypeptide(L)'
;MSQGQLVRRAGVLVLAGMLALAPGGCAFVVKEVFSRGLQDRTGEEQIYDAGIFSRFTRKIEKINPDLLFDLNVDVWRGRVMLTGLMDDPVLWERLVRVIKEDGQARRIYNEILIVPNKEKGNLETVLPPSQQLKDYLVEMDVKVRLFSDDDVKSVNYHLRSVRNRIYIIGYSRSAIERRRVLRLIREVNGVNEVKDFISIAPA
;
A
#
# COMPACT_ATOMS: atom_id res chain seq x y z
N MET A 1 10.64 -47.96 5.52
CA MET A 1 10.51 -46.52 5.16
C MET A 1 9.49 -46.43 4.03
N SER A 2 8.34 -45.81 4.25
CA SER A 2 7.24 -45.80 3.29
C SER A 2 7.49 -44.80 2.16
N GLN A 3 7.04 -45.13 0.96
CA GLN A 3 7.17 -44.29 -0.26
C GLN A 3 6.64 -42.86 -0.08
N GLY A 4 5.72 -42.63 0.84
CA GLY A 4 5.15 -41.31 1.14
C GLY A 4 6.10 -40.31 1.82
N GLN A 5 7.16 -40.78 2.46
CA GLN A 5 8.17 -39.88 3.08
C GLN A 5 9.24 -39.41 2.08
N LEU A 6 9.50 -40.19 1.02
CA LEU A 6 10.46 -39.80 -0.03
C LEU A 6 9.88 -38.67 -0.91
N VAL A 7 8.61 -38.73 -1.25
CA VAL A 7 7.96 -37.71 -2.08
C VAL A 7 7.86 -36.37 -1.37
N ARG A 8 7.61 -36.35 -0.03
CA ARG A 8 7.61 -35.11 0.76
C ARG A 8 8.98 -34.45 0.86
N ARG A 9 10.05 -35.25 0.94
CA ARG A 9 11.44 -34.71 1.00
C ARG A 9 11.94 -34.23 -0.34
N ALA A 10 11.54 -34.86 -1.45
CA ALA A 10 11.88 -34.41 -2.81
C ALA A 10 11.17 -33.10 -3.17
N GLY A 11 9.89 -32.91 -2.77
CA GLY A 11 9.15 -31.68 -3.03
C GLY A 11 9.73 -30.45 -2.33
N VAL A 12 10.22 -30.61 -1.09
CA VAL A 12 10.86 -29.50 -0.34
C VAL A 12 12.24 -29.14 -0.90
N LEU A 13 13.01 -30.13 -1.40
CA LEU A 13 14.33 -29.89 -2.01
C LEU A 13 14.24 -29.24 -3.39
N VAL A 14 13.19 -29.52 -4.17
CA VAL A 14 12.98 -28.87 -5.48
C VAL A 14 12.56 -27.41 -5.32
N LEU A 15 11.77 -27.08 -4.29
CA LEU A 15 11.43 -25.67 -4.00
C LEU A 15 12.63 -24.87 -3.50
N ALA A 16 13.51 -25.48 -2.72
CA ALA A 16 14.74 -24.83 -2.23
C ALA A 16 15.79 -24.63 -3.35
N GLY A 17 15.85 -25.53 -4.34
CA GLY A 17 16.80 -25.44 -5.45
C GLY A 17 16.45 -24.37 -6.51
N MET A 18 15.18 -24.01 -6.69
CA MET A 18 14.77 -22.96 -7.64
C MET A 18 14.95 -21.53 -7.10
N LEU A 19 15.16 -21.38 -5.79
CA LEU A 19 15.35 -20.06 -5.16
C LEU A 19 16.79 -19.52 -5.30
N ALA A 20 17.75 -20.33 -5.75
CA ALA A 20 19.18 -19.99 -5.73
C ALA A 20 19.72 -19.34 -7.02
N LEU A 21 18.90 -19.10 -8.06
CA LEU A 21 19.38 -18.72 -9.39
C LEU A 21 18.92 -17.35 -9.93
N ALA A 22 18.33 -16.48 -9.10
CA ALA A 22 17.94 -15.14 -9.56
C ALA A 22 18.68 -14.03 -8.78
N PRO A 23 19.67 -13.35 -9.36
CA PRO A 23 20.32 -12.23 -8.70
C PRO A 23 19.37 -11.03 -8.63
N GLY A 24 19.02 -10.60 -7.43
CA GLY A 24 18.36 -9.32 -7.13
C GLY A 24 16.85 -9.30 -7.00
N GLY A 25 16.09 -10.26 -7.55
CA GLY A 25 14.61 -10.25 -7.49
C GLY A 25 14.05 -11.03 -6.31
N CYS A 26 14.77 -12.03 -5.80
CA CYS A 26 14.25 -12.97 -4.82
C CYS A 26 14.06 -12.40 -3.42
N ALA A 27 14.88 -11.44 -3.00
CA ALA A 27 14.79 -10.84 -1.68
C ALA A 27 13.50 -10.02 -1.50
N PHE A 28 13.04 -9.36 -2.56
CA PHE A 28 11.78 -8.58 -2.55
C PHE A 28 10.56 -9.51 -2.47
N VAL A 29 10.52 -10.56 -3.29
CA VAL A 29 9.40 -11.51 -3.31
C VAL A 29 9.31 -12.28 -1.99
N VAL A 30 10.44 -12.73 -1.44
CA VAL A 30 10.47 -13.43 -0.15
C VAL A 30 10.02 -12.51 0.99
N LYS A 31 10.44 -11.24 1.01
CA LYS A 31 10.01 -10.25 2.00
C LYS A 31 8.50 -9.99 1.92
N GLU A 32 7.96 -9.85 0.71
CA GLU A 32 6.53 -9.59 0.52
C GLU A 32 5.66 -10.80 0.92
N VAL A 33 6.06 -12.01 0.55
CA VAL A 33 5.35 -13.24 0.95
C VAL A 33 5.42 -13.46 2.45
N PHE A 34 6.59 -13.22 3.07
CA PHE A 34 6.77 -13.38 4.52
C PHE A 34 5.97 -12.32 5.30
N SER A 35 5.97 -11.08 4.85
CA SER A 35 5.21 -10.00 5.50
C SER A 35 3.69 -10.26 5.46
N ARG A 36 3.18 -10.82 4.36
CA ARG A 36 1.75 -11.21 4.25
C ARG A 36 1.36 -12.30 5.23
N GLY A 37 2.23 -13.26 5.50
CA GLY A 37 2.00 -14.31 6.49
C GLY A 37 1.96 -13.81 7.94
N LEU A 38 2.54 -12.64 8.21
CA LEU A 38 2.61 -12.05 9.55
C LEU A 38 1.48 -11.04 9.85
N GLN A 39 0.69 -10.65 8.85
CA GLN A 39 -0.41 -9.71 9.01
C GLN A 39 -1.57 -10.32 9.80
N ASP A 40 -2.34 -9.46 10.50
CA ASP A 40 -3.57 -9.86 11.17
C ASP A 40 -4.76 -9.91 10.19
N ARG A 41 -4.52 -10.53 9.01
CA ARG A 41 -5.51 -10.83 7.97
C ARG A 41 -5.48 -12.31 7.66
N THR A 42 -6.66 -12.92 7.49
CA THR A 42 -6.75 -14.29 6.99
C THR A 42 -6.34 -14.37 5.51
N GLY A 43 -5.99 -15.57 5.04
CA GLY A 43 -5.71 -15.78 3.61
C GLY A 43 -6.89 -15.38 2.71
N GLU A 44 -8.13 -15.65 3.15
CA GLU A 44 -9.35 -15.25 2.43
C GLU A 44 -9.49 -13.71 2.34
N GLU A 45 -9.24 -12.98 3.45
CA GLU A 45 -9.23 -11.52 3.45
C GLU A 45 -8.17 -10.96 2.49
N GLN A 46 -6.99 -11.58 2.43
CA GLN A 46 -5.92 -11.16 1.53
C GLN A 46 -6.28 -11.39 0.06
N ILE A 47 -6.90 -12.53 -0.27
CA ILE A 47 -7.38 -12.85 -1.63
C ILE A 47 -8.50 -11.87 -2.03
N TYR A 48 -9.44 -11.60 -1.12
CA TYR A 48 -10.52 -10.64 -1.36
C TYR A 48 -9.97 -9.22 -1.63
N ASP A 49 -9.02 -8.77 -0.81
CA ASP A 49 -8.36 -7.47 -0.98
C ASP A 49 -7.57 -7.40 -2.30
N ALA A 50 -6.88 -8.48 -2.69
CA ALA A 50 -6.18 -8.55 -3.97
C ALA A 50 -7.14 -8.46 -5.17
N GLY A 51 -8.33 -9.06 -5.06
CA GLY A 51 -9.41 -8.93 -6.04
C GLY A 51 -9.91 -7.49 -6.19
N ILE A 52 -10.09 -6.78 -5.07
CA ILE A 52 -10.46 -5.35 -5.05
C ILE A 52 -9.34 -4.52 -5.69
N PHE A 53 -8.10 -4.70 -5.26
CA PHE A 53 -6.93 -4.01 -5.82
C PHE A 53 -6.87 -4.14 -7.34
N SER A 54 -6.96 -5.37 -7.84
CA SER A 54 -6.93 -5.66 -9.28
C SER A 54 -8.08 -4.98 -10.05
N ARG A 55 -9.28 -4.90 -9.46
CA ARG A 55 -10.43 -4.22 -10.07
C ARG A 55 -10.21 -2.71 -10.16
N PHE A 56 -9.76 -2.08 -9.07
CA PHE A 56 -9.50 -0.65 -9.04
C PHE A 56 -8.39 -0.27 -10.02
N THR A 57 -7.29 -1.02 -10.04
CA THR A 57 -6.19 -0.82 -10.99
C THR A 57 -6.68 -0.88 -12.43
N ARG A 58 -7.48 -1.90 -12.79
CA ARG A 58 -8.08 -2.00 -14.14
C ARG A 58 -9.05 -0.88 -14.47
N LYS A 59 -9.80 -0.36 -13.48
CA LYS A 59 -10.69 0.79 -13.69
C LYS A 59 -9.88 2.06 -13.99
N ILE A 60 -8.78 2.29 -13.27
CA ILE A 60 -7.86 3.40 -13.49
C ILE A 60 -7.22 3.28 -14.88
N GLU A 61 -6.67 2.10 -15.21
CA GLU A 61 -6.04 1.80 -16.50
C GLU A 61 -6.98 2.07 -17.69
N LYS A 62 -8.25 1.68 -17.58
CA LYS A 62 -9.25 1.94 -18.63
C LYS A 62 -9.60 3.41 -18.83
N ILE A 63 -9.36 4.25 -17.84
CA ILE A 63 -9.56 5.69 -17.93
C ILE A 63 -8.37 6.33 -18.64
N ASN A 64 -7.19 6.08 -18.12
CA ASN A 64 -5.88 6.43 -18.69
C ASN A 64 -4.79 5.57 -18.03
N PRO A 65 -4.02 4.75 -18.78
CA PRO A 65 -2.94 3.94 -18.25
C PRO A 65 -1.88 4.74 -17.49
N ASP A 66 -1.60 5.98 -17.90
CA ASP A 66 -0.58 6.83 -17.27
C ASP A 66 -0.91 7.17 -15.81
N LEU A 67 -2.20 7.17 -15.46
CA LEU A 67 -2.63 7.39 -14.06
C LEU A 67 -2.11 6.33 -13.09
N LEU A 68 -1.66 5.16 -13.57
CA LEU A 68 -1.06 4.12 -12.73
C LEU A 68 0.32 4.53 -12.18
N PHE A 69 0.97 5.54 -12.78
CA PHE A 69 2.22 6.10 -12.27
C PHE A 69 1.99 7.19 -11.21
N ASP A 70 0.86 7.87 -11.28
CA ASP A 70 0.54 9.03 -10.42
C ASP A 70 -0.38 8.67 -9.26
N LEU A 71 -1.10 7.54 -9.35
CA LEU A 71 -2.07 7.11 -8.35
C LEU A 71 -1.68 5.80 -7.67
N ASN A 72 -1.98 5.73 -6.37
CA ASN A 72 -1.81 4.53 -5.58
C ASN A 72 -3.18 3.98 -5.15
N VAL A 73 -3.29 2.66 -5.14
CA VAL A 73 -4.42 1.91 -4.60
C VAL A 73 -3.91 1.06 -3.46
N ASP A 74 -4.38 1.30 -2.25
CA ASP A 74 -4.09 0.47 -1.09
C ASP A 74 -5.39 -0.13 -0.56
N VAL A 75 -5.39 -1.43 -0.27
CA VAL A 75 -6.60 -2.14 0.18
C VAL A 75 -6.33 -2.86 1.49
N TRP A 76 -7.24 -2.70 2.44
CA TRP A 76 -7.20 -3.38 3.72
C TRP A 76 -8.60 -3.78 4.20
N ARG A 77 -8.87 -5.10 4.26
CA ARG A 77 -10.16 -5.68 4.67
C ARG A 77 -11.35 -5.07 3.95
N GLY A 78 -11.26 -4.97 2.63
CA GLY A 78 -12.29 -4.40 1.76
C GLY A 78 -12.38 -2.88 1.78
N ARG A 79 -11.55 -2.16 2.54
CA ARG A 79 -11.46 -0.70 2.54
C ARG A 79 -10.36 -0.29 1.57
N VAL A 80 -10.67 0.65 0.69
CA VAL A 80 -9.77 1.15 -0.34
C VAL A 80 -9.31 2.55 0.02
N MET A 81 -8.02 2.80 -0.06
CA MET A 81 -7.43 4.12 0.01
C MET A 81 -6.80 4.44 -1.35
N LEU A 82 -7.26 5.51 -1.96
CA LEU A 82 -6.74 6.04 -3.21
C LEU A 82 -5.96 7.32 -2.90
N THR A 83 -4.69 7.35 -3.28
CA THR A 83 -3.84 8.52 -3.07
C THR A 83 -3.07 8.84 -4.33
N GLY A 84 -2.50 10.02 -4.41
CA GLY A 84 -1.71 10.48 -5.53
C GLY A 84 -2.17 11.85 -6.03
N LEU A 85 -1.74 12.20 -7.23
CA LEU A 85 -2.02 13.50 -7.82
C LEU A 85 -2.66 13.35 -9.19
N MET A 86 -3.60 14.22 -9.49
CA MET A 86 -4.15 14.41 -10.82
C MET A 86 -4.18 15.90 -11.15
N ASP A 87 -4.01 16.23 -12.43
CA ASP A 87 -4.04 17.60 -12.92
C ASP A 87 -5.21 17.85 -13.88
N ASP A 88 -5.90 16.80 -14.32
CA ASP A 88 -7.04 16.85 -15.21
C ASP A 88 -8.35 16.68 -14.41
N PRO A 89 -9.14 17.75 -14.22
CA PRO A 89 -10.41 17.68 -13.51
C PRO A 89 -11.44 16.76 -14.18
N VAL A 90 -11.41 16.66 -15.53
CA VAL A 90 -12.35 15.83 -16.28
C VAL A 90 -12.06 14.35 -16.05
N LEU A 91 -10.79 13.97 -16.12
CA LEU A 91 -10.37 12.61 -15.79
C LEU A 91 -10.66 12.28 -14.30
N TRP A 92 -10.47 13.25 -13.40
CA TRP A 92 -10.80 13.08 -11.98
C TRP A 92 -12.30 12.82 -11.77
N GLU A 93 -13.19 13.61 -12.38
CA GLU A 93 -14.64 13.39 -12.28
C GLU A 93 -15.05 12.03 -12.83
N ARG A 94 -14.46 11.62 -13.96
CA ARG A 94 -14.67 10.30 -14.55
C ARG A 94 -14.22 9.19 -13.59
N LEU A 95 -13.05 9.33 -13.00
CA LEU A 95 -12.50 8.37 -12.04
C LEU A 95 -13.40 8.26 -10.81
N VAL A 96 -13.80 9.38 -10.20
CA VAL A 96 -14.68 9.40 -9.03
C VAL A 96 -16.02 8.70 -9.32
N ARG A 97 -16.60 8.89 -10.49
CA ARG A 97 -17.84 8.21 -10.89
C ARG A 97 -17.65 6.69 -10.94
N VAL A 98 -16.63 6.23 -11.66
CA VAL A 98 -16.33 4.80 -11.83
C VAL A 98 -15.97 4.12 -10.50
N ILE A 99 -15.34 4.86 -9.57
CA ILE A 99 -15.01 4.37 -8.23
C ILE A 99 -16.26 4.25 -7.35
N LYS A 100 -17.14 5.25 -7.37
CA LYS A 100 -18.39 5.25 -6.58
C LYS A 100 -19.34 4.12 -6.99
N GLU A 101 -19.29 3.69 -8.23
CA GLU A 101 -20.08 2.56 -8.76
C GLU A 101 -19.55 1.18 -8.31
N ASP A 102 -18.42 1.11 -7.59
CA ASP A 102 -17.90 -0.15 -7.08
C ASP A 102 -18.66 -0.60 -5.83
N GLY A 103 -19.57 -1.56 -6.01
CA GLY A 103 -20.37 -2.11 -4.92
C GLY A 103 -19.67 -3.17 -4.05
N GLN A 104 -18.40 -3.51 -4.33
CA GLN A 104 -17.69 -4.56 -3.60
C GLN A 104 -16.71 -4.03 -2.55
N ALA A 105 -16.25 -2.78 -2.68
CA ALA A 105 -15.45 -2.15 -1.64
C ALA A 105 -16.35 -1.77 -0.45
N ARG A 106 -15.96 -2.16 0.76
CA ARG A 106 -16.69 -1.80 1.98
C ARG A 106 -16.68 -0.31 2.27
N ARG A 107 -15.57 0.34 1.92
CA ARG A 107 -15.38 1.79 2.06
C ARG A 107 -14.27 2.26 1.15
N ILE A 108 -14.43 3.46 0.59
CA ILE A 108 -13.45 4.09 -0.29
C ILE A 108 -13.06 5.44 0.33
N TYR A 109 -11.78 5.62 0.56
CA TYR A 109 -11.16 6.88 0.95
C TYR A 109 -10.48 7.45 -0.29
N ASN A 110 -11.10 8.46 -0.90
CA ASN A 110 -10.53 9.14 -2.06
C ASN A 110 -9.76 10.38 -1.60
N GLU A 111 -8.45 10.23 -1.53
CA GLU A 111 -7.50 11.26 -1.12
C GLU A 111 -6.58 11.69 -2.28
N ILE A 112 -7.08 11.51 -3.52
CA ILE A 112 -6.40 12.02 -4.71
C ILE A 112 -6.48 13.53 -4.70
N LEU A 113 -5.34 14.20 -4.82
CA LEU A 113 -5.25 15.66 -4.88
C LEU A 113 -5.29 16.12 -6.32
N ILE A 114 -6.12 17.13 -6.60
CA ILE A 114 -6.10 17.82 -7.90
C ILE A 114 -5.10 18.97 -7.82
N VAL A 115 -4.12 18.96 -8.72
CA VAL A 115 -3.08 19.97 -8.79
C VAL A 115 -3.24 20.74 -10.11
N PRO A 116 -3.35 22.07 -10.06
CA PRO A 116 -3.47 22.86 -11.29
C PRO A 116 -2.27 22.64 -12.22
N ASN A 117 -2.55 22.56 -13.52
CA ASN A 117 -1.57 22.29 -14.58
C ASN A 117 -0.34 23.24 -14.58
N LYS A 118 -0.47 24.41 -13.95
CA LYS A 118 0.62 25.40 -13.78
C LYS A 118 1.75 24.95 -12.84
N GLU A 119 1.49 23.97 -11.98
CA GLU A 119 2.50 23.38 -11.07
C GLU A 119 3.24 22.20 -11.72
N LYS A 120 2.81 21.74 -12.89
CA LYS A 120 3.58 20.85 -13.74
C LYS A 120 4.71 21.66 -14.36
N GLY A 121 5.90 21.61 -13.81
CA GLY A 121 7.07 21.93 -14.62
C GLY A 121 7.02 21.12 -15.93
N ASN A 122 7.70 21.55 -16.98
CA ASN A 122 7.75 20.94 -18.32
C ASN A 122 8.10 19.43 -18.38
N LEU A 123 7.80 18.65 -17.37
CA LEU A 123 8.04 17.22 -17.24
C LEU A 123 6.72 16.50 -16.98
N GLU A 124 6.55 15.38 -17.64
CA GLU A 124 5.39 14.51 -17.77
C GLU A 124 4.80 13.95 -16.44
N THR A 125 5.31 14.35 -15.29
CA THR A 125 4.84 13.87 -13.98
C THR A 125 4.21 15.00 -13.17
N VAL A 126 3.12 14.69 -12.48
CA VAL A 126 2.36 15.63 -11.62
C VAL A 126 3.18 16.13 -10.42
N LEU A 127 4.26 15.45 -10.08
CA LEU A 127 5.25 15.88 -9.08
C LEU A 127 6.62 16.09 -9.72
N PRO A 128 7.34 17.17 -9.36
CA PRO A 128 8.75 17.26 -9.72
C PRO A 128 9.53 16.08 -9.10
N PRO A 129 10.55 15.54 -9.78
CA PRO A 129 11.35 14.42 -9.28
C PRO A 129 11.92 14.64 -7.88
N SER A 130 12.25 15.88 -7.53
CA SER A 130 12.69 16.25 -6.19
C SER A 130 11.63 16.06 -5.11
N GLN A 131 10.34 16.30 -5.42
CA GLN A 131 9.26 16.09 -4.47
C GLN A 131 8.89 14.60 -4.36
N GLN A 132 8.92 13.86 -5.46
CA GLN A 132 8.74 12.41 -5.43
C GLN A 132 9.81 11.73 -4.56
N LEU A 133 11.07 12.18 -4.70
CA LEU A 133 12.16 11.68 -3.87
C LEU A 133 11.95 12.03 -2.39
N LYS A 134 11.52 13.24 -2.06
CA LYS A 134 11.21 13.63 -0.68
C LYS A 134 10.10 12.76 -0.10
N ASP A 135 9.02 12.58 -0.84
CA ASP A 135 7.90 11.73 -0.42
C ASP A 135 8.35 10.28 -0.19
N TYR A 136 9.18 9.74 -1.09
CA TYR A 136 9.76 8.42 -0.91
C TYR A 136 10.62 8.31 0.35
N LEU A 137 11.51 9.27 0.60
CA LEU A 137 12.37 9.26 1.79
C LEU A 137 11.56 9.38 3.09
N VAL A 138 10.56 10.26 3.13
CA VAL A 138 9.65 10.38 4.27
C VAL A 138 8.87 9.08 4.50
N GLU A 139 8.37 8.46 3.44
CA GLU A 139 7.67 7.16 3.51
C GLU A 139 8.57 6.06 4.07
N MET A 140 9.82 6.02 3.63
CA MET A 140 10.80 5.04 4.12
C MET A 140 11.16 5.28 5.59
N ASP A 141 11.37 6.52 6.02
CA ASP A 141 11.63 6.86 7.42
C ASP A 141 10.48 6.44 8.33
N VAL A 142 9.25 6.71 7.92
CA VAL A 142 8.06 6.26 8.67
C VAL A 142 8.04 4.74 8.76
N LYS A 143 8.26 4.01 7.65
CA LYS A 143 8.29 2.54 7.66
C LYS A 143 9.34 1.98 8.60
N VAL A 144 10.55 2.55 8.58
CA VAL A 144 11.64 2.14 9.48
C VAL A 144 11.26 2.35 10.94
N ARG A 145 10.71 3.51 11.29
CA ARG A 145 10.26 3.80 12.67
C ARG A 145 9.17 2.85 13.15
N LEU A 146 8.16 2.60 12.33
CA LEU A 146 7.10 1.66 12.68
C LEU A 146 7.62 0.23 12.81
N PHE A 147 8.58 -0.16 11.97
CA PHE A 147 9.19 -1.49 12.01
C PHE A 147 10.09 -1.70 13.23
N SER A 148 10.78 -0.64 13.68
CA SER A 148 11.72 -0.69 14.81
C SER A 148 11.03 -0.60 16.17
N ASP A 149 9.73 -0.41 16.23
CA ASP A 149 8.97 -0.28 17.47
C ASP A 149 8.28 -1.61 17.81
N ASP A 150 8.68 -2.23 18.92
CA ASP A 150 8.23 -3.56 19.35
C ASP A 150 6.73 -3.63 19.70
N ASP A 151 6.11 -2.48 20.06
CA ASP A 151 4.68 -2.39 20.38
C ASP A 151 3.82 -2.15 19.13
N VAL A 152 4.42 -2.01 17.94
CA VAL A 152 3.73 -1.76 16.68
C VAL A 152 3.87 -2.95 15.74
N LYS A 153 2.75 -3.51 15.32
CA LYS A 153 2.73 -4.54 14.26
C LYS A 153 2.74 -3.89 12.89
N SER A 154 3.91 -3.40 12.45
CA SER A 154 4.09 -2.56 11.26
C SER A 154 3.53 -3.17 9.97
N VAL A 155 3.52 -4.51 9.85
CA VAL A 155 2.98 -5.24 8.69
C VAL A 155 1.46 -5.09 8.51
N ASN A 156 0.76 -4.57 9.52
CA ASN A 156 -0.68 -4.29 9.48
C ASN A 156 -1.01 -2.91 8.88
N TYR A 157 -0.02 -2.15 8.44
CA TYR A 157 -0.23 -0.79 7.94
C TYR A 157 0.32 -0.63 6.53
N HIS A 158 -0.50 -0.05 5.66
CA HIS A 158 -0.08 0.48 4.37
C HIS A 158 -0.07 2.00 4.46
N LEU A 159 0.98 2.62 3.99
CA LEU A 159 1.11 4.08 4.03
C LEU A 159 1.72 4.62 2.74
N ARG A 160 1.34 5.86 2.42
CA ARG A 160 1.84 6.64 1.28
C ARG A 160 2.17 8.05 1.73
N SER A 161 3.24 8.59 1.18
CA SER A 161 3.53 10.02 1.26
C SER A 161 3.16 10.69 -0.05
N VAL A 162 2.39 11.76 0.02
CA VAL A 162 2.08 12.61 -1.12
C VAL A 162 2.18 14.07 -0.69
N ARG A 163 3.14 14.80 -1.23
CA ARG A 163 3.44 16.20 -0.87
C ARG A 163 3.65 16.38 0.65
N ASN A 164 4.46 15.51 1.24
CA ASN A 164 4.77 15.51 2.68
C ASN A 164 3.54 15.24 3.59
N ARG A 165 2.46 14.74 3.03
CA ARG A 165 1.28 14.29 3.77
C ARG A 165 1.26 12.77 3.79
N ILE A 166 1.18 12.18 4.98
CA ILE A 166 1.09 10.73 5.15
C ILE A 166 -0.36 10.31 5.17
N TYR A 167 -0.68 9.35 4.32
CA TYR A 167 -1.94 8.63 4.30
C TYR A 167 -1.68 7.21 4.79
N ILE A 168 -2.43 6.77 5.79
CA ILE A 168 -2.23 5.44 6.38
C ILE A 168 -3.55 4.69 6.49
N ILE A 169 -3.57 3.46 5.97
CA ILE A 169 -4.68 2.51 6.13
C ILE A 169 -4.15 1.23 6.76
N GLY A 170 -4.97 0.59 7.58
CA GLY A 170 -4.54 -0.64 8.23
C GLY A 170 -5.43 -1.03 9.41
N TYR A 171 -4.83 -1.80 10.32
CA TYR A 171 -5.51 -2.34 11.48
C TYR A 171 -4.60 -2.32 12.69
N SER A 172 -5.06 -1.69 13.75
CA SER A 172 -4.43 -1.70 15.07
C SER A 172 -5.10 -2.73 15.98
N ARG A 173 -4.30 -3.48 16.73
CA ARG A 173 -4.78 -4.42 17.74
C ARG A 173 -5.42 -3.73 18.95
N SER A 174 -5.10 -2.44 19.16
CA SER A 174 -5.64 -1.64 20.26
C SER A 174 -5.62 -0.14 19.95
N ALA A 175 -6.40 0.64 20.71
CA ALA A 175 -6.34 2.10 20.66
C ALA A 175 -4.98 2.66 21.11
N ILE A 176 -4.25 1.92 21.95
CA ILE A 176 -2.91 2.31 22.42
C ILE A 176 -1.91 2.19 21.26
N GLU A 177 -1.91 1.06 20.54
CA GLU A 177 -1.06 0.86 19.37
C GLU A 177 -1.34 1.93 18.30
N ARG A 178 -2.63 2.20 17.98
CA ARG A 178 -2.98 3.25 17.01
C ARG A 178 -2.43 4.62 17.41
N ARG A 179 -2.57 5.03 18.69
CA ARG A 179 -2.00 6.30 19.16
C ARG A 179 -0.48 6.34 19.03
N ARG A 180 0.19 5.21 19.32
CA ARG A 180 1.64 5.07 19.18
C ARG A 180 2.07 5.21 17.72
N VAL A 181 1.43 4.50 16.80
CA VAL A 181 1.66 4.61 15.34
C VAL A 181 1.56 6.06 14.88
N LEU A 182 0.47 6.74 15.22
CA LEU A 182 0.25 8.13 14.80
C LEU A 182 1.26 9.11 15.41
N ARG A 183 1.75 8.86 16.62
CA ARG A 183 2.82 9.65 17.23
C ARG A 183 4.13 9.45 16.48
N LEU A 184 4.56 8.20 16.26
CA LEU A 184 5.78 7.86 15.55
C LEU A 184 5.83 8.49 14.15
N ILE A 185 4.70 8.50 13.43
CA ILE A 185 4.60 9.13 12.12
C ILE A 185 4.81 10.65 12.21
N ARG A 186 4.17 11.31 13.18
CA ARG A 186 4.26 12.78 13.33
C ARG A 186 5.64 13.25 13.75
N GLU A 187 6.45 12.41 14.36
CA GLU A 187 7.83 12.69 14.77
C GLU A 187 8.84 12.59 13.62
N VAL A 188 8.43 12.12 12.43
CA VAL A 188 9.30 12.03 11.26
C VAL A 188 9.46 13.42 10.63
N ASN A 189 10.70 13.84 10.41
CA ASN A 189 11.01 15.07 9.73
C ASN A 189 10.44 15.07 8.30
N GLY A 190 9.75 16.15 7.93
CA GLY A 190 9.13 16.27 6.62
C GLY A 190 7.68 15.80 6.56
N VAL A 191 7.11 15.25 7.64
CA VAL A 191 5.67 14.98 7.74
C VAL A 191 4.93 16.25 8.14
N ASN A 192 4.07 16.75 7.26
CA ASN A 192 3.25 17.94 7.52
C ASN A 192 1.85 17.61 8.03
N GLU A 193 1.28 16.50 7.58
CA GLU A 193 -0.07 16.06 7.93
C GLU A 193 -0.17 14.54 7.92
N VAL A 194 -1.07 13.99 8.74
CA VAL A 194 -1.38 12.55 8.75
C VAL A 194 -2.89 12.36 8.57
N LYS A 195 -3.27 11.66 7.50
CA LYS A 195 -4.63 11.18 7.24
C LYS A 195 -4.73 9.73 7.67
N ASP A 196 -5.55 9.48 8.67
CA ASP A 196 -5.61 8.21 9.39
C ASP A 196 -6.91 7.45 9.07
N PHE A 197 -6.74 6.29 8.45
CA PHE A 197 -7.79 5.33 8.11
C PHE A 197 -7.57 3.98 8.80
N ILE A 198 -6.90 3.98 9.95
CA ILE A 198 -6.66 2.78 10.75
C ILE A 198 -7.96 2.36 11.45
N SER A 199 -8.36 1.10 11.29
CA SER A 199 -9.38 0.48 12.14
C SER A 199 -8.75 -0.13 13.39
N ILE A 200 -9.53 -0.24 14.44
CA ILE A 200 -9.10 -0.84 15.71
C ILE A 200 -9.84 -2.17 15.88
N ALA A 201 -9.19 -3.16 16.51
CA ALA A 201 -9.83 -4.39 16.94
C ALA A 201 -11.08 -4.05 17.79
N PRO A 202 -12.21 -4.75 17.58
CA PRO A 202 -13.29 -4.70 18.56
C PRO A 202 -12.76 -5.16 19.92
N ALA A 203 -13.24 -4.49 20.98
CA ALA A 203 -12.91 -4.83 22.36
C ALA A 203 -13.54 -6.16 22.75
#